data_4745c04d88aad85b6e859f8fe7b976f1
#
_entry.id   4745c04d88aad85b6e859f8fe7b976f1
#
_cell.length_a   1.000
_cell.length_b   1.000
_cell.length_c   1.000
_cell.angle_alpha   90.00
_cell.angle_beta   90.00
_cell.angle_gamma   90.00
#
_symmetry.space_group_name_H-M   'P 1'
#
loop_
_entity.id
_entity.type
_entity.pdbx_description
1 polymer ?
#
loop_
_entity_poly.entity_id
_entity_poly.type
_entity_poly.pdbx_seq_one_letter_code
_entity_poly.pdbx_strand_id
1 'polypeptide(L)'
;MKTINKGDTVYYTRVFPETGTYDLCDLIIRTVMDNWFCGVDKKDKRAYLLGFNEIDENVFDDRSIALKRIHNVEQKYPKINGETYYEEY
;
A
#
# COMPACT_ATOMS: atom_id res chain seq x y z
N MET A 1 -10.65 9.79 -2.68
CA MET A 1 -10.06 9.69 -4.02
C MET A 1 -11.06 9.07 -4.96
N LYS A 2 -11.42 9.79 -5.99
CA LYS A 2 -12.52 9.37 -6.85
C LYS A 2 -12.06 8.81 -8.18
N THR A 3 -11.07 9.45 -8.79
CA THR A 3 -10.57 9.02 -10.08
C THR A 3 -9.06 9.04 -10.06
N ILE A 4 -8.47 8.19 -10.88
CA ILE A 4 -7.04 8.19 -11.09
C ILE A 4 -6.79 8.34 -12.57
N ASN A 5 -5.69 9.00 -12.91
CA ASN A 5 -5.31 9.26 -14.28
C ASN A 5 -3.85 8.88 -14.49
N LYS A 6 -3.53 8.54 -15.73
CA LYS A 6 -2.15 8.27 -16.10
C LYS A 6 -1.27 9.46 -15.73
N GLY A 7 -0.18 9.19 -15.06
CA GLY A 7 0.74 10.22 -14.62
C GLY A 7 0.55 10.65 -13.17
N ASP A 8 -0.58 10.29 -12.57
CA ASP A 8 -0.83 10.62 -11.16
C ASP A 8 0.09 9.82 -10.26
N THR A 9 0.38 10.38 -9.08
CA THR A 9 1.07 9.65 -8.02
C THR A 9 0.06 9.20 -7.00
N VAL A 10 0.10 7.92 -6.66
CA VAL A 10 -0.73 7.36 -5.59
C VAL A 10 0.19 6.62 -4.62
N TYR A 11 -0.34 6.34 -3.44
CA TYR A 11 0.42 5.74 -2.35
C TYR A 11 -0.22 4.41 -1.99
N TYR A 12 0.50 3.33 -2.28
CA TYR A 12 0.03 1.97 -2.07
C TYR A 12 0.59 1.44 -0.75
N THR A 13 -0.30 1.09 0.16
CA THR A 13 0.10 0.55 1.46
C THR A 13 0.09 -0.96 1.36
N ARG A 14 1.28 -1.55 1.44
CA ARG A 14 1.43 -3.01 1.45
C ARG A 14 1.48 -3.45 2.90
N VAL A 15 0.35 -3.89 3.40
CA VAL A 15 0.19 -4.21 4.81
C VAL A 15 -0.13 -5.69 4.95
N PHE A 16 0.81 -6.45 5.49
CA PHE A 16 0.67 -7.89 5.72
C PHE A 16 1.07 -8.19 7.15
N PRO A 17 0.12 -8.05 8.10
CA PRO A 17 0.45 -8.21 9.54
C PRO A 17 1.04 -9.56 9.87
N GLU A 18 0.63 -10.62 9.19
CA GLU A 18 1.09 -11.96 9.47
C GLU A 18 2.57 -12.16 9.20
N THR A 19 3.14 -11.33 8.33
CA THR A 19 4.57 -11.37 8.04
C THR A 19 5.31 -10.17 8.61
N GLY A 20 4.59 -9.25 9.27
CA GLY A 20 5.17 -8.04 9.80
C GLY A 20 5.59 -7.04 8.75
N THR A 21 4.97 -7.09 7.58
CA THR A 21 5.30 -6.19 6.48
C THR A 21 4.40 -4.98 6.49
N TYR A 22 5.00 -3.78 6.54
CA TYR A 22 4.27 -2.51 6.56
C TYR A 22 5.02 -1.54 5.66
N ASP A 23 4.73 -1.60 4.37
CA ASP A 23 5.45 -0.81 3.36
C ASP A 23 4.55 0.24 2.74
N LEU A 24 5.15 1.36 2.39
CA LEU A 24 4.49 2.41 1.62
C LEU A 24 5.22 2.54 0.29
N CYS A 25 4.47 2.39 -0.79
CA CYS A 25 5.02 2.49 -2.14
C CYS A 25 4.44 3.71 -2.84
N ASP A 26 5.32 4.58 -3.32
CA ASP A 26 4.92 5.73 -4.14
C ASP A 26 4.84 5.26 -5.58
N LEU A 27 3.64 5.23 -6.14
CA LEU A 27 3.42 4.71 -7.48
C LEU A 27 3.03 5.81 -8.44
N ILE A 28 3.62 5.79 -9.64
CA ILE A 28 3.16 6.63 -10.74
C ILE A 28 2.24 5.78 -11.61
N ILE A 29 1.04 6.28 -11.86
CA ILE A 29 0.05 5.55 -12.65
C ILE A 29 0.52 5.51 -14.10
N ARG A 30 0.70 4.32 -14.63
CA ARG A 30 1.15 4.10 -16.00
C ARG A 30 0.01 3.77 -16.94
N THR A 31 -0.95 2.99 -16.48
CA THR A 31 -2.06 2.52 -17.30
C THR A 31 -3.31 2.48 -16.46
N VAL A 32 -4.43 2.92 -17.03
CA VAL A 32 -5.74 2.85 -16.37
C VAL A 32 -6.67 2.11 -17.30
N MET A 33 -7.28 1.04 -16.79
CA MET A 33 -8.24 0.24 -17.54
C MET A 33 -9.60 0.32 -16.85
N ASP A 34 -10.57 -0.46 -17.31
CA ASP A 34 -11.92 -0.39 -16.78
C ASP A 34 -12.02 -0.86 -15.34
N ASN A 35 -11.32 -1.94 -15.01
CA ASN A 35 -11.44 -2.56 -13.69
C ASN A 35 -10.14 -2.55 -12.89
N TRP A 36 -9.04 -2.10 -13.49
CA TRP A 36 -7.74 -2.14 -12.83
C TRP A 36 -6.84 -1.05 -13.38
N PHE A 37 -5.76 -0.83 -12.67
CA PHE A 37 -4.74 0.12 -13.11
C PHE A 37 -3.36 -0.43 -12.79
N CYS A 38 -2.36 0.12 -13.43
CA CYS A 38 -0.97 -0.25 -13.21
C CYS A 38 -0.21 0.95 -12.69
N GLY A 39 0.42 0.80 -11.53
CA GLY A 39 1.30 1.81 -10.97
C GLY A 39 2.72 1.28 -10.91
N VAL A 40 3.69 2.16 -11.12
CA VAL A 40 5.11 1.80 -11.11
C VAL A 40 5.76 2.50 -9.92
N ASP A 41 6.45 1.72 -9.09
CA ASP A 41 7.14 2.25 -7.92
C ASP A 41 8.27 3.17 -8.36
N LYS A 42 8.34 4.35 -7.75
CA LYS A 42 9.35 5.34 -8.09
C LYS A 42 10.76 4.88 -7.73
N LYS A 43 10.88 4.05 -6.70
CA LYS A 43 12.19 3.62 -6.22
C LYS A 43 12.77 2.47 -7.03
N ASP A 44 12.03 1.35 -7.07
CA ASP A 44 12.57 0.13 -7.66
C ASP A 44 12.00 -0.17 -9.04
N LYS A 45 11.12 0.68 -9.54
CA LYS A 45 10.51 0.55 -10.87
C LYS A 45 9.66 -0.70 -11.01
N ARG A 46 9.25 -1.27 -9.91
CA ARG A 46 8.40 -2.44 -9.91
C ARG A 46 6.97 -2.04 -10.28
N ALA A 47 6.32 -2.83 -11.14
CA ALA A 47 4.96 -2.55 -11.56
C ALA A 47 3.98 -3.34 -10.71
N TYR A 48 2.89 -2.68 -10.33
CA TYR A 48 1.82 -3.30 -9.55
C TYR A 48 0.51 -3.17 -10.31
N LEU A 49 -0.17 -4.29 -10.51
CA LEU A 49 -1.51 -4.31 -11.10
C LEU A 49 -2.50 -4.34 -9.95
N LEU A 50 -3.34 -3.31 -9.86
CA LEU A 50 -4.23 -3.13 -8.74
C LEU A 50 -5.65 -2.92 -9.23
N GLY A 51 -6.61 -3.56 -8.58
CA GLY A 51 -8.01 -3.34 -8.88
C GLY A 51 -8.50 -2.03 -8.32
N PHE A 52 -9.56 -1.48 -8.90
CA PHE A 52 -10.15 -0.24 -8.40
C PHE A 52 -10.72 -0.40 -6.99
N ASN A 53 -11.01 -1.64 -6.58
CA ASN A 53 -11.46 -1.90 -5.22
C ASN A 53 -10.38 -1.64 -4.18
N GLU A 54 -9.12 -1.49 -4.61
CA GLU A 54 -8.04 -1.11 -3.68
C GLU A 54 -8.04 0.37 -3.35
N ILE A 55 -8.73 1.18 -4.15
CA ILE A 55 -8.75 2.62 -3.93
C ILE A 55 -9.49 2.91 -2.62
N ASP A 56 -8.86 3.74 -1.77
CA ASP A 56 -9.33 4.10 -0.43
C ASP A 56 -9.31 2.93 0.56
N GLU A 57 -8.87 1.76 0.13
CA GLU A 57 -8.62 0.62 1.03
C GLU A 57 -7.12 0.49 1.30
N ASN A 58 -6.33 0.37 0.23
CA ASN A 58 -4.89 0.24 0.32
C ASN A 58 -4.15 1.26 -0.52
N VAL A 59 -4.87 1.97 -1.40
CA VAL A 59 -4.29 2.97 -2.31
C VAL A 59 -4.92 4.32 -2.03
N PHE A 60 -4.09 5.33 -1.83
CA PHE A 60 -4.55 6.67 -1.46
C PHE A 60 -3.84 7.72 -2.31
N ASP A 61 -4.49 8.86 -2.46
CA ASP A 61 -3.88 10.01 -3.17
C ASP A 61 -3.17 10.96 -2.21
N ASP A 62 -3.26 10.71 -0.91
CA ASP A 62 -2.64 11.53 0.12
C ASP A 62 -1.69 10.67 0.93
N ARG A 63 -0.41 11.04 0.94
CA ARG A 63 0.62 10.27 1.63
C ARG A 63 0.37 10.19 3.14
N SER A 64 -0.14 11.27 3.74
CA SER A 64 -0.39 11.26 5.17
C SER A 64 -1.51 10.32 5.55
N ILE A 65 -2.53 10.19 4.69
CA ILE A 65 -3.61 9.23 4.92
C ILE A 65 -3.08 7.81 4.83
N ALA A 66 -2.21 7.55 3.85
CA ALA A 66 -1.60 6.23 3.69
C ALA A 66 -0.75 5.87 4.90
N LEU A 67 0.05 6.81 5.39
CA LEU A 67 0.87 6.58 6.58
C LEU A 67 0.02 6.31 7.80
N LYS A 68 -1.09 7.03 7.94
CA LYS A 68 -2.00 6.84 9.06
C LYS A 68 -2.60 5.44 9.03
N ARG A 69 -2.96 4.96 7.84
CA ARG A 69 -3.48 3.60 7.71
C ARG A 69 -2.46 2.57 8.16
N ILE A 70 -1.22 2.72 7.72
CA ILE A 70 -0.16 1.79 8.11
C ILE A 70 0.02 1.81 9.62
N HIS A 71 0.08 3.00 10.20
CA HIS A 71 0.25 3.16 11.63
C HIS A 71 -0.89 2.51 12.41
N ASN A 72 -2.13 2.72 11.97
CA ASN A 72 -3.29 2.14 12.64
C ASN A 72 -3.28 0.61 12.61
N VAL A 73 -2.92 0.03 11.47
CA VAL A 73 -2.84 -1.43 11.36
C VAL A 73 -1.70 -1.96 12.20
N GLU A 74 -0.57 -1.28 12.19
CA GLU A 74 0.60 -1.69 12.95
C GLU A 74 0.29 -1.74 14.45
N GLN A 75 -0.46 -0.76 14.95
CA GLN A 75 -0.87 -0.74 16.35
C GLN A 75 -1.86 -1.85 16.67
N LYS A 76 -2.75 -2.15 15.72
CA LYS A 76 -3.74 -3.21 15.92
C LYS A 76 -3.10 -4.59 15.94
N TYR A 77 -2.00 -4.77 15.21
CA TYR A 77 -1.26 -6.03 15.14
C TYR A 77 0.19 -5.79 15.53
N PRO A 78 0.46 -5.50 16.82
CA PRO A 78 1.82 -5.15 17.24
C PRO A 78 2.77 -6.30 17.00
N LYS A 79 4.01 -5.97 16.68
CA LYS A 79 5.05 -6.97 16.49
C LYS A 79 5.34 -7.64 17.83
N ILE A 80 5.41 -8.93 17.78
CA ILE A 80 5.82 -9.67 18.95
C ILE A 80 7.32 -9.52 19.10
N ASN A 81 7.82 -9.34 20.19
CA ASN A 81 9.17 -9.10 20.32
C ASN A 81 10.05 -10.22 20.42
N GLY A 82 9.76 -10.07 20.14
CA GLY A 82 10.18 -10.48 19.85
C GLY A 82 10.57 -10.77 19.65
N GLU A 83 10.66 -10.71 19.83
CA GLU A 83 10.69 -10.78 19.48
C GLU A 83 10.44 -11.42 18.94
N THR A 84 10.14 -12.06 19.06
CA THR A 84 9.54 -12.49 18.49
C THR A 84 8.93 -13.07 18.05
N TYR A 85 8.61 -13.31 18.06
CA TYR A 85 7.65 -13.61 17.47
C TYR A 85 7.55 -14.38 16.88
N TYR A 86 7.62 -14.93 17.02
CA TYR A 86 7.13 -15.50 16.37
C TYR A 86 7.39 -16.42 16.52
N GLU A 87 7.49 -16.75 17.26
CA GLU A 87 7.40 -17.25 17.48
C GLU A 87 7.16 -17.73 17.69
N GLU A 88 7.12 -17.87 18.14
CA GLU A 88 6.63 -17.93 18.35
C GLU A 88 6.22 -18.25 18.18
N TYR A 89 6.32 -18.74 18.45
CA TYR A 89 5.66 -18.72 18.24
C TYR A 89 5.42 -19.15 18.12
#